data_fb0de46d7d4c6978d518b6e6726f6088
#
_entry.id   fb0de46d7d4c6978d518b6e6726f6088
#
_cell.length_a   1.000
_cell.length_b   1.000
_cell.length_c   1.000
_cell.angle_alpha   90.00
_cell.angle_beta   90.00
_cell.angle_gamma   90.00
#
_symmetry.space_group_name_H-M   'P 1'
#
loop_
_entity.id
_entity.type
_entity.pdbx_description
1 polymer ?
#
loop_
_entity_poly.entity_id
_entity_poly.type
_entity_poly.pdbx_seq_one_letter_code
_entity_poly.pdbx_strand_id
1 'polypeptide(L)' 'MKKVNIEVLVPESMNWMAINGDGRVNLFEEKPYILDLPNYPYWFTDGATMHIADVPKPKNWKETLVRI' A
#
# COMPACT_ATOMS: atom_id res chain seq x y z
N MET A 1 23.68 -3.08 12.32
CA MET A 1 22.73 -2.42 11.40
C MET A 1 22.07 -1.23 12.08
N LYS A 2 21.84 -0.19 11.34
CA LYS A 2 21.14 0.98 11.85
C LYS A 2 19.72 1.01 11.28
N LYS A 3 18.75 1.34 12.13
CA LYS A 3 17.40 1.64 11.69
C LYS A 3 17.24 3.15 11.63
N VAL A 4 16.64 3.62 10.54
CA VAL A 4 16.32 5.04 10.38
C VAL A 4 14.81 5.18 10.32
N ASN A 5 14.26 5.96 11.24
CA ASN A 5 12.86 6.30 11.23
C ASN A 5 12.67 7.57 10.42
N ILE A 6 11.81 7.49 9.41
CA ILE A 6 11.48 8.63 8.56
C ILE A 6 10.03 9.01 8.83
N GLU A 7 9.81 10.26 9.18
CA GLU A 7 8.46 10.79 9.30
C GLU A 7 7.97 11.21 7.92
N VAL A 8 6.81 10.72 7.53
CA VAL A 8 6.14 11.08 6.30
C VAL A 8 4.84 11.78 6.66
N LEU A 9 4.66 12.99 6.11
CA LEU A 9 3.40 13.70 6.28
C LEU A 9 2.35 13.06 5.37
N VAL A 10 1.33 12.47 6.00
CA VAL A 10 0.25 11.80 5.31
C VAL A 10 -1.00 12.69 5.36
N PRO A 11 -1.65 12.96 4.22
CA PRO A 11 -2.91 13.71 4.25
C PRO A 11 -3.94 13.01 5.15
N GLU A 12 -4.71 13.77 5.91
CA GLU A 12 -5.70 13.24 6.83
C GLU A 12 -6.76 12.37 6.15
N SER A 13 -6.99 12.60 4.85
CA SER A 13 -7.94 11.81 4.08
C SER A 13 -7.45 10.39 3.79
N MET A 14 -6.16 10.11 3.96
CA MET A 14 -5.58 8.79 3.70
C MET A 14 -5.59 7.96 4.99
N ASN A 15 -6.34 6.87 4.98
CA ASN A 15 -6.61 6.08 6.17
C ASN A 15 -5.99 4.67 6.10
N TRP A 16 -5.49 4.26 4.96
CA TRP A 16 -4.99 2.91 4.74
C TRP A 16 -3.69 2.92 3.97
N MET A 17 -2.86 1.93 4.22
CA MET A 17 -1.62 1.71 3.47
C MET A 17 -1.52 0.24 3.10
N ALA A 18 -1.05 -0.05 1.89
CA ALA A 18 -0.80 -1.41 1.45
C ALA A 18 0.31 -1.42 0.40
N ILE A 19 0.92 -2.59 0.22
CA ILE A 19 1.98 -2.80 -0.75
C ILE A 19 1.46 -3.74 -1.82
N ASN A 20 1.57 -3.34 -3.08
CA ASN A 20 1.22 -4.20 -4.21
C ASN A 20 2.28 -5.29 -4.44
N GLY A 21 1.92 -6.32 -5.15
CA GLY A 21 2.86 -7.40 -5.49
C GLY A 21 4.05 -6.94 -6.32
N ASP A 22 3.98 -5.78 -6.96
CA ASP A 22 5.10 -5.18 -7.70
C ASP A 22 6.03 -4.32 -6.81
N GLY A 23 5.72 -4.17 -5.52
CA GLY A 23 6.51 -3.42 -4.57
C GLY A 23 6.09 -1.96 -4.40
N ARG A 24 5.05 -1.50 -5.05
CA ARG A 24 4.56 -0.13 -4.85
C ARG A 24 3.83 0.00 -3.54
N VAL A 25 4.25 0.97 -2.72
CA VAL A 25 3.60 1.30 -1.46
C VAL A 25 2.63 2.44 -1.72
N ASN A 26 1.34 2.20 -1.49
CA ASN A 26 0.28 3.17 -1.73
C ASN A 26 -0.50 3.47 -0.46
N LEU A 27 -0.96 4.71 -0.38
CA LEU A 27 -1.96 5.13 0.60
C LEU A 27 -3.32 5.18 -0.05
N PHE A 28 -4.36 4.89 0.72
CA PHE A 28 -5.73 4.83 0.23
C PHE A 28 -6.66 5.62 1.14
N GLU A 29 -7.56 6.36 0.54
CA GLU A 29 -8.61 7.06 1.29
C GLU A 29 -9.62 6.07 1.86
N GLU A 30 -10.08 5.13 1.03
CA GLU A 30 -11.01 4.09 1.42
C GLU A 30 -10.27 2.76 1.54
N LYS A 31 -10.81 1.84 2.34
CA LYS A 31 -10.21 0.52 2.51
C LYS A 31 -10.10 -0.20 1.16
N PRO A 32 -8.88 -0.51 0.71
CA PRO A 32 -8.71 -1.24 -0.53
C PRO A 32 -9.03 -2.72 -0.36
N TYR A 33 -9.25 -3.40 -1.47
CA TYR A 33 -9.49 -4.83 -1.48
C TYR A 33 -8.75 -5.48 -2.64
N ILE A 34 -8.62 -6.79 -2.58
CA ILE A 34 -7.93 -7.58 -3.59
C ILE A 34 -8.94 -8.11 -4.59
N LEU A 35 -8.68 -7.86 -5.87
CA LEU A 35 -9.42 -8.52 -6.93
C LEU A 35 -8.79 -9.90 -7.15
N ASP A 36 -9.59 -10.96 -7.08
CA ASP A 36 -9.11 -12.32 -7.27
C ASP A 36 -8.99 -12.65 -8.76
N LEU A 37 -8.07 -11.96 -9.42
CA LEU A 37 -7.82 -12.09 -10.85
C LEU A 37 -6.39 -12.59 -11.10
N PRO A 38 -6.18 -13.50 -12.06
CA PRO A 38 -4.84 -13.90 -12.46
C PRO A 38 -4.03 -12.72 -12.95
N ASN A 39 -2.75 -12.65 -12.57
CA ASN A 39 -1.81 -11.61 -13.01
C ASN A 39 -2.24 -10.19 -12.64
N TYR A 40 -2.97 -10.05 -11.52
CA TYR A 40 -3.36 -8.74 -11.00
C TYR A 40 -2.84 -8.58 -9.55
N PRO A 41 -1.55 -8.31 -9.36
CA PRO A 41 -0.95 -8.23 -8.02
C PRO A 41 -1.12 -6.83 -7.40
N TYR A 42 -2.33 -6.28 -7.43
CA TYR A 42 -2.58 -4.92 -7.00
C TYR A 42 -3.77 -4.85 -6.05
N TRP A 43 -3.67 -3.94 -5.09
CA TRP A 43 -4.80 -3.53 -4.28
C TRP A 43 -5.69 -2.59 -5.09
N PHE A 44 -6.98 -2.80 -5.03
CA PHE A 44 -7.97 -2.02 -5.75
C PHE A 44 -8.80 -1.16 -4.79
N THR A 45 -9.16 0.04 -5.23
CA THR A 45 -10.01 0.93 -4.45
C THR A 45 -10.86 1.78 -5.39
N ASP A 46 -12.04 2.18 -4.89
CA ASP A 46 -12.90 3.14 -5.59
C ASP A 46 -12.59 4.59 -5.20
N GLY A 47 -11.75 4.77 -4.18
CA GLY A 47 -11.36 6.09 -3.68
C GLY A 47 -10.03 6.57 -4.19
N ALA A 48 -9.53 7.64 -3.59
CA ALA A 48 -8.24 8.23 -3.95
C ALA A 48 -7.07 7.33 -3.50
N THR A 49 -6.02 7.35 -4.29
CA THR A 49 -4.78 6.59 -4.03
C THR A 49 -3.59 7.52 -4.20
N MET A 50 -2.58 7.33 -3.33
CA MET A 50 -1.33 8.07 -3.42
C MET A 50 -0.15 7.09 -3.35
N HIS A 51 0.69 7.09 -4.37
CA HIS A 51 1.93 6.31 -4.37
C HIS A 51 3.00 7.06 -3.58
N ILE A 52 3.62 6.40 -2.60
CA ILE A 52 4.58 7.06 -1.71
C ILE A 52 5.99 6.46 -1.74
N ALA A 53 6.15 5.21 -2.14
CA ALA A 53 7.45 4.56 -2.13
C ALA A 53 7.43 3.29 -2.97
N ASP A 54 8.62 2.78 -3.28
CA ASP A 54 8.82 1.48 -3.89
C ASP A 54 9.72 0.63 -2.99
N VAL A 55 9.36 -0.62 -2.82
CA VAL A 55 10.13 -1.58 -2.01
C VAL A 55 10.34 -2.85 -2.85
N PRO A 56 11.25 -3.75 -2.44
CA PRO A 56 11.38 -5.04 -3.10
C PRO A 56 10.05 -5.79 -3.09
N LYS A 57 9.76 -6.52 -4.16
CA LYS A 57 8.49 -7.24 -4.33
C LYS A 57 8.23 -8.17 -3.15
N PRO A 58 7.19 -7.93 -2.33
CA PRO A 58 6.91 -8.79 -1.19
C PRO A 58 6.19 -10.06 -1.63
N LYS A 59 6.58 -11.21 -1.06
CA LYS A 59 5.93 -12.47 -1.36
C LYS A 59 4.51 -12.52 -0.79
N ASN A 60 4.32 -11.85 0.35
CA ASN A 60 3.05 -11.83 1.08
C ASN A 60 2.33 -10.48 0.94
N TRP A 61 2.33 -9.93 -0.26
CA TRP A 61 1.77 -8.60 -0.50
C TRP A 61 0.28 -8.50 -0.06
N LYS A 62 -0.45 -9.60 -0.09
CA LYS A 62 -1.86 -9.64 0.32
C LYS A 62 -2.06 -9.41 1.82
N GLU A 63 -0.99 -9.52 2.61
CA GLU A 63 -1.03 -9.32 4.06
C GLU A 63 -0.47 -7.97 4.50
N THR A 64 -0.20 -7.07 3.56
CA THR A 64 0.45 -5.79 3.87
C THR A 64 -0.51 -4.67 4.22
N LEU A 65 -1.81 -4.89 4.11
CA LEU A 65 -2.81 -3.85 4.42
C LEU A 65 -2.77 -3.48 5.89
N VAL A 66 -2.62 -2.19 6.16
CA VAL A 66 -2.67 -1.65 7.52
C VAL A 66 -3.49 -0.37 7.53
N ARG A 67 -4.14 -0.13 8.65
CA ARG A 67 -4.81 1.15 8.90
C ARG A 67 -3.81 2.13 9.51
N ILE A 68 -3.82 3.34 9.00
CA ILE A 68 -2.92 4.40 9.46
C ILE A 68 -3.66 5.55 10.12
#